data_3f9e21aee87fb2cb2888ba4883892b90
#
_entry.id   3f9e21aee87fb2cb2888ba4883892b90
#
_cell.length_a   1.000
_cell.length_b   1.000
_cell.length_c   1.000
_cell.angle_alpha   90.00
_cell.angle_beta   90.00
_cell.angle_gamma   90.00
#
_symmetry.space_group_name_H-M   'P 1'
#
loop_
_entity.id
_entity.type
_entity.pdbx_description
1 polymer ?
#
loop_
_entity_poly.entity_id
_entity_poly.type
_entity_poly.pdbx_seq_one_letter_code
_entity_poly.pdbx_strand_id
1 'polypeptide(L)'
;MNKIIRKIQYSEKVYRFDVEAPLIAKSRKAGNFVIIRVDANSERMPLTIADADIEKGTITLVVQKVGLSSTKLCNLNEGDEIHDVVGPLGNPTHIENFGTVLCAGGGVGVEDGYGRRCIEACAEHHEEERWI
;
A
#
# COMPACT_ATOMS: atom_id res chain seq x y z
N MET A 1 4.97 -17.35 -1.51
CA MET A 1 4.05 -17.00 -2.59
C MET A 1 3.14 -15.88 -2.18
N ASN A 2 2.65 -15.12 -3.15
CA ASN A 2 1.93 -13.88 -2.87
C ASN A 2 0.43 -14.08 -2.98
N LYS A 3 -0.12 -14.69 -1.96
CA LYS A 3 -1.54 -15.01 -1.88
C LYS A 3 -2.35 -13.82 -1.36
N ILE A 4 -3.50 -13.57 -1.96
CA ILE A 4 -4.45 -12.57 -1.49
C ILE A 4 -5.18 -13.13 -0.27
N ILE A 5 -4.94 -12.54 0.89
CA ILE A 5 -5.53 -12.97 2.15
C ILE A 5 -6.89 -12.31 2.37
N ARG A 6 -7.01 -11.04 1.96
CA ARG A 6 -8.24 -10.27 2.15
C ARG A 6 -8.45 -9.33 0.97
N LYS A 7 -9.70 -9.20 0.53
CA LYS A 7 -10.13 -8.27 -0.50
C LYS A 7 -11.31 -7.47 0.01
N ILE A 8 -11.21 -6.15 -0.05
CA ILE A 8 -12.30 -5.24 0.31
C ILE A 8 -12.58 -4.34 -0.87
N GLN A 9 -13.84 -4.20 -1.24
CA GLN A 9 -14.28 -3.25 -2.24
C GLN A 9 -14.79 -1.98 -1.54
N TYR A 10 -14.10 -0.85 -1.76
CA TYR A 10 -14.52 0.43 -1.20
C TYR A 10 -15.53 1.16 -2.08
N SER A 11 -15.41 1.01 -3.39
CA SER A 11 -16.32 1.60 -4.38
C SER A 11 -16.31 0.76 -5.65
N GLU A 12 -17.02 1.17 -6.69
CA GLU A 12 -17.04 0.47 -7.98
C GLU A 12 -15.64 0.28 -8.57
N LYS A 13 -14.71 1.22 -8.29
CA LYS A 13 -13.39 1.26 -8.92
C LYS A 13 -12.23 1.16 -7.93
N VAL A 14 -12.48 1.13 -6.63
CA VAL A 14 -11.43 1.11 -5.61
C VAL A 14 -11.53 -0.14 -4.76
N TYR A 15 -10.42 -0.86 -4.69
CA TYR A 15 -10.29 -2.12 -3.97
C TYR A 15 -9.08 -2.10 -3.05
N ARG A 16 -9.19 -2.75 -1.91
CA ARG A 16 -8.09 -3.02 -1.01
C ARG A 16 -7.75 -4.50 -1.05
N PHE A 17 -6.46 -4.79 -1.14
CA PHE A 17 -5.93 -6.15 -1.05
C PHE A 17 -4.90 -6.26 0.07
N ASP A 18 -5.07 -7.24 0.92
CA ASP A 18 -4.02 -7.66 1.86
C ASP A 18 -3.35 -8.89 1.25
N VAL A 19 -2.06 -8.77 0.95
CA VAL A 19 -1.29 -9.77 0.21
C VAL A 19 -0.21 -10.35 1.09
N GLU A 20 -0.07 -11.66 1.09
CA GLU A 20 0.99 -12.35 1.81
C GLU A 20 2.36 -12.06 1.18
N ALA A 21 3.19 -11.32 1.92
CA ALA A 21 4.54 -10.96 1.52
C ALA A 21 5.37 -10.66 2.78
N PRO A 22 5.75 -11.69 3.56
CA PRO A 22 6.35 -11.48 4.88
C PRO A 22 7.69 -10.74 4.84
N LEU A 23 8.54 -10.99 3.84
CA LEU A 23 9.81 -10.30 3.72
C LEU A 23 9.63 -8.82 3.39
N ILE A 24 8.67 -8.51 2.54
CA ILE A 24 8.34 -7.13 2.18
C ILE A 24 7.72 -6.41 3.38
N ALA A 25 6.79 -7.05 4.08
CA ALA A 25 6.15 -6.50 5.27
C ALA A 25 7.18 -6.12 6.35
N LYS A 26 8.18 -6.97 6.55
CA LYS A 26 9.26 -6.76 7.51
C LYS A 26 10.21 -5.64 7.12
N SER A 27 10.51 -5.49 5.83
CA SER A 27 11.52 -4.56 5.32
C SER A 27 10.96 -3.21 4.88
N ARG A 28 9.65 -3.11 4.74
CA ARG A 28 8.97 -1.94 4.22
C ARG A 28 9.15 -0.72 5.11
N LYS A 29 9.34 0.44 4.49
CA LYS A 29 9.32 1.76 5.12
C LYS A 29 8.30 2.65 4.42
N ALA A 30 7.82 3.70 5.10
CA ALA A 30 6.89 4.66 4.50
C ALA A 30 7.45 5.23 3.19
N GLY A 31 6.61 5.29 2.16
CA GLY A 31 6.99 5.75 0.83
C GLY A 31 7.51 4.67 -0.11
N ASN A 32 7.69 3.45 0.36
CA ASN A 32 8.05 2.34 -0.52
C ASN A 32 6.87 1.87 -1.36
N PHE A 33 7.17 1.29 -2.50
CA PHE A 33 6.21 0.68 -3.40
C PHE A 33 6.64 -0.74 -3.77
N VAL A 34 5.74 -1.46 -4.40
CA VAL A 34 6.02 -2.78 -5.00
C VAL A 34 5.69 -2.73 -6.48
N ILE A 35 6.34 -3.61 -7.24
CA ILE A 35 5.96 -3.88 -8.63
C ILE A 35 5.24 -5.21 -8.66
N ILE A 36 4.03 -5.20 -9.19
CA ILE A 36 3.15 -6.37 -9.27
C ILE A 36 3.00 -6.79 -10.72
N ARG A 37 3.01 -8.10 -10.92
CA ARG A 37 2.60 -8.72 -12.16
C ARG A 37 1.56 -9.79 -11.83
N VAL A 38 0.35 -9.60 -12.32
CA VAL A 38 -0.80 -10.45 -11.98
C VAL A 38 -0.63 -11.88 -12.49
N ASP A 39 -0.17 -12.02 -13.73
CA ASP A 39 0.15 -13.31 -14.35
C ASP A 39 1.35 -13.17 -15.28
N ALA A 40 1.79 -14.29 -15.88
CA ALA A 40 2.97 -14.30 -16.75
C ALA A 40 2.84 -13.43 -18.01
N ASN A 41 1.62 -13.12 -18.42
CA ASN A 41 1.31 -12.32 -19.60
C ASN A 41 0.91 -10.88 -19.28
N SER A 42 0.86 -10.52 -18.00
CA SER A 42 0.47 -9.18 -17.58
C SER A 42 1.66 -8.22 -17.55
N GLU A 43 1.37 -6.94 -17.70
CA GLU A 43 2.35 -5.89 -17.51
C GLU A 43 2.70 -5.74 -16.04
N ARG A 44 3.90 -5.21 -15.79
CA ARG A 44 4.32 -4.84 -14.45
C ARG A 44 3.69 -3.51 -14.05
N MET A 45 3.15 -3.48 -12.83
CA MET A 45 2.40 -2.34 -12.32
C MET A 45 2.98 -1.91 -10.97
N PRO A 46 3.43 -0.65 -10.82
CA PRO A 46 3.87 -0.16 -9.53
C PRO A 46 2.67 0.21 -8.65
N LEU A 47 2.71 -0.21 -7.39
CA LEU A 47 1.69 0.14 -6.40
C LEU A 47 2.36 0.53 -5.09
N THR A 48 1.91 1.62 -4.49
CA THR A 48 2.38 2.05 -3.18
C THR A 48 1.91 1.06 -2.11
N ILE A 49 2.80 0.73 -1.19
CA ILE A 49 2.44 -0.07 -0.02
C ILE A 49 1.72 0.84 0.97
N ALA A 50 0.41 0.66 1.09
CA ALA A 50 -0.42 1.49 1.97
C ALA A 50 -0.18 1.19 3.44
N ASP A 51 -0.02 -0.07 3.78
CA ASP A 51 0.23 -0.53 5.14
C ASP A 51 0.93 -1.90 5.12
N ALA A 52 1.40 -2.34 6.27
CA ALA A 52 1.99 -3.66 6.43
C ALA A 52 1.74 -4.18 7.84
N ASP A 53 1.50 -5.48 7.95
CA ASP A 53 1.38 -6.18 9.21
C ASP A 53 2.51 -7.20 9.32
N ILE A 54 3.50 -6.91 10.14
CA ILE A 54 4.69 -7.75 10.30
C ILE A 54 4.32 -9.10 10.92
N GLU A 55 3.38 -9.11 11.87
CA GLU A 55 2.96 -10.32 12.55
C GLU A 55 2.24 -11.29 11.61
N LYS A 56 1.37 -10.77 10.77
CA LYS A 56 0.65 -11.56 9.76
C LYS A 56 1.47 -11.80 8.50
N GLY A 57 2.54 -11.03 8.31
CA GLY A 57 3.36 -11.11 7.11
C GLY A 57 2.62 -10.63 5.86
N THR A 58 1.78 -9.61 6.00
CA THR A 58 0.97 -9.07 4.90
C THR A 58 1.28 -7.63 4.60
N ILE A 59 1.08 -7.24 3.35
CA ILE A 59 1.11 -5.85 2.91
C ILE A 59 -0.27 -5.46 2.38
N THR A 60 -0.64 -4.21 2.56
CA THR A 60 -1.91 -3.66 2.08
C THR A 60 -1.68 -2.83 0.84
N LEU A 61 -2.43 -3.11 -0.20
CA LEU A 61 -2.43 -2.39 -1.46
C LEU A 61 -3.83 -1.85 -1.73
N VAL A 62 -3.92 -0.58 -2.10
CA VAL A 62 -5.17 0.05 -2.55
C VAL A 62 -5.07 0.30 -4.04
N VAL A 63 -5.99 -0.25 -4.80
CA VAL A 63 -5.95 -0.27 -6.25
C VAL A 63 -7.17 0.41 -6.83
N GLN A 64 -6.94 1.36 -7.72
CA GLN A 64 -7.99 1.97 -8.51
C GLN A 64 -8.07 1.26 -9.87
N LYS A 65 -9.27 0.81 -10.22
CA LYS A 65 -9.55 0.10 -11.48
C LYS A 65 -9.64 1.08 -12.63
N VAL A 66 -8.50 1.34 -13.28
CA VAL A 66 -8.40 2.37 -14.32
C VAL A 66 -7.86 1.87 -15.67
N GLY A 67 -7.38 0.66 -15.75
CA GLY A 67 -6.79 0.11 -16.97
C GLY A 67 -6.83 -1.41 -16.98
N LEU A 68 -6.22 -2.02 -17.99
CA LEU A 68 -6.24 -3.47 -18.16
C LEU A 68 -5.59 -4.21 -16.98
N SER A 69 -4.40 -3.78 -16.59
CA SER A 69 -3.65 -4.45 -15.51
C SER A 69 -4.34 -4.29 -14.15
N SER A 70 -4.81 -3.10 -13.82
CA SER A 70 -5.55 -2.85 -12.58
C SER A 70 -6.90 -3.58 -12.57
N THR A 71 -7.57 -3.69 -13.72
CA THR A 71 -8.80 -4.47 -13.85
C THR A 71 -8.55 -5.96 -13.62
N LYS A 72 -7.48 -6.52 -14.17
CA LYS A 72 -7.10 -7.91 -13.93
C LYS A 72 -6.83 -8.18 -12.44
N LEU A 73 -6.11 -7.27 -11.77
CA LEU A 73 -5.84 -7.39 -10.35
C LEU A 73 -7.14 -7.32 -9.53
N CYS A 74 -8.02 -6.38 -9.83
CA CYS A 74 -9.29 -6.22 -9.14
C CYS A 74 -10.25 -7.39 -9.34
N ASN A 75 -10.07 -8.19 -10.39
CA ASN A 75 -10.87 -9.39 -10.64
C ASN A 75 -10.38 -10.62 -9.86
N LEU A 76 -9.21 -10.56 -9.25
CA LEU A 76 -8.74 -11.63 -8.38
C LEU A 76 -9.55 -11.64 -7.07
N ASN A 77 -9.68 -12.83 -6.50
CA ASN A 77 -10.41 -13.05 -5.26
C ASN A 77 -9.49 -13.46 -4.12
N GLU A 78 -10.03 -13.46 -2.90
CA GLU A 78 -9.32 -14.01 -1.75
C GLU A 78 -8.94 -15.46 -2.03
N GLY A 79 -7.69 -15.78 -1.71
CA GLY A 79 -7.12 -17.10 -1.99
C GLY A 79 -6.40 -17.21 -3.33
N ASP A 80 -6.60 -16.27 -4.25
CA ASP A 80 -5.84 -16.23 -5.50
C ASP A 80 -4.41 -15.77 -5.24
N GLU A 81 -3.49 -16.16 -6.11
CA GLU A 81 -2.09 -15.78 -6.03
C GLU A 81 -1.75 -14.72 -7.09
N ILE A 82 -0.91 -13.76 -6.70
CA ILE A 82 -0.31 -12.81 -7.62
C ILE A 82 1.01 -13.41 -8.09
N HIS A 83 1.25 -13.41 -9.40
CA HIS A 83 2.43 -14.05 -10.01
C HIS A 83 3.74 -13.50 -9.46
N ASP A 84 3.93 -12.18 -9.49
CA ASP A 84 5.12 -11.52 -8.93
C ASP A 84 4.72 -10.33 -8.06
N VAL A 85 5.37 -10.23 -6.91
CA VAL A 85 5.39 -9.03 -6.07
C VAL A 85 6.84 -8.75 -5.71
N VAL A 86 7.40 -7.69 -6.25
CA VAL A 86 8.80 -7.31 -6.06
C VAL A 86 8.90 -6.05 -5.23
N GLY A 87 9.63 -6.09 -4.16
CA GLY A 87 9.85 -4.95 -3.30
C GLY A 87 10.46 -5.31 -1.93
N PRO A 88 10.52 -4.37 -1.00
CA PRO A 88 10.12 -2.97 -1.17
C PRO A 88 11.07 -2.21 -2.09
N LEU A 89 10.54 -1.28 -2.85
CA LEU A 89 11.28 -0.47 -3.82
C LEU A 89 11.13 1.03 -3.52
N GLY A 90 11.97 1.83 -4.11
CA GLY A 90 11.96 3.29 -3.98
C GLY A 90 12.70 3.78 -2.74
N ASN A 91 12.85 5.10 -2.66
CA ASN A 91 13.46 5.75 -1.51
C ASN A 91 12.40 5.95 -0.42
N PRO A 92 12.69 5.55 0.83
CA PRO A 92 11.78 5.81 1.94
C PRO A 92 11.56 7.31 2.12
N THR A 93 10.38 7.69 2.52
CA THR A 93 10.10 9.07 2.92
C THR A 93 10.98 9.43 4.10
N HIS A 94 11.70 10.54 3.99
CA HIS A 94 12.51 11.06 5.08
C HIS A 94 11.61 11.59 6.19
N ILE A 95 11.66 10.95 7.35
CA ILE A 95 10.83 11.28 8.50
C ILE A 95 11.74 11.76 9.64
N GLU A 96 11.55 13.01 10.03
CA GLU A 96 12.23 13.61 11.17
C GLU A 96 11.32 14.65 11.83
N ASN A 97 11.74 15.23 12.92
CA ASN A 97 11.00 16.31 13.57
C ASN A 97 11.20 17.63 12.80
N PHE A 98 10.33 17.91 11.84
CA PHE A 98 10.32 19.15 11.07
C PHE A 98 9.57 20.30 11.77
N GLY A 99 9.03 20.05 12.97
CA GLY A 99 8.13 20.98 13.62
C GLY A 99 6.68 20.75 13.18
N THR A 100 5.99 21.81 12.77
CA THR A 100 4.61 21.69 12.30
C THR A 100 4.59 21.18 10.85
N VAL A 101 3.82 20.13 10.62
CA VAL A 101 3.66 19.54 9.30
C VAL A 101 2.20 19.59 8.90
N LEU A 102 1.92 20.07 7.70
CA LEU A 102 0.59 20.04 7.11
C LEU A 102 0.49 18.87 6.14
N CYS A 103 -0.43 17.97 6.41
CA CYS A 103 -0.74 16.85 5.52
C CYS A 103 -2.10 17.05 4.87
N ALA A 104 -2.14 16.97 3.55
CA ALA A 104 -3.37 17.08 2.78
C ALA A 104 -3.48 15.89 1.84
N GLY A 105 -4.66 15.34 1.74
CA GLY A 105 -4.91 14.21 0.88
C GLY A 105 -6.35 14.19 0.39
N GLY A 106 -6.55 13.53 -0.76
CA GLY A 106 -7.88 13.37 -1.34
C GLY A 106 -7.94 12.11 -2.20
N GLY A 107 -9.11 11.54 -2.35
CA GLY A 107 -9.31 10.33 -3.14
C GLY A 107 -8.52 9.14 -2.63
N VAL A 108 -7.97 8.36 -3.54
CA VAL A 108 -7.19 7.15 -3.23
C VAL A 108 -5.91 7.46 -2.47
N GLY A 109 -5.32 8.63 -2.67
CA GLY A 109 -4.09 9.03 -1.98
C GLY A 109 -4.20 9.06 -0.47
N VAL A 110 -5.38 9.32 0.09
CA VAL A 110 -5.62 9.27 1.55
C VAL A 110 -5.63 7.82 2.04
N GLU A 111 -6.22 6.94 1.26
CA GLU A 111 -6.38 5.52 1.62
C GLU A 111 -5.10 4.71 1.41
N ASP A 112 -4.20 5.18 0.55
CA ASP A 112 -2.87 4.58 0.38
C ASP A 112 -1.99 4.71 1.65
N GLY A 113 -2.52 5.28 2.71
CA GLY A 113 -1.83 5.36 3.97
C GLY A 113 -0.66 6.35 4.00
N TYR A 114 -0.39 7.02 2.88
CA TYR A 114 0.70 7.98 2.78
C TYR A 114 0.53 9.11 3.78
N GLY A 115 -0.66 9.72 3.78
CA GLY A 115 -1.02 10.75 4.75
C GLY A 115 -1.02 10.21 6.17
N ARG A 116 -1.62 9.03 6.38
CA ARG A 116 -1.71 8.39 7.70
C ARG A 116 -0.33 8.10 8.28
N ARG A 117 0.57 7.54 7.49
CA ARG A 117 1.93 7.21 7.96
C ARG A 117 2.78 8.44 8.22
N CYS A 118 2.63 9.48 7.42
CA CYS A 118 3.28 10.76 7.72
C CYS A 118 2.77 11.35 9.03
N ILE A 119 1.46 11.28 9.26
CA ILE A 119 0.83 11.76 10.48
C ILE A 119 1.29 10.93 11.69
N GLU A 120 1.27 9.61 11.61
CA GLU A 120 1.73 8.71 12.67
C GLU A 120 3.20 8.96 13.00
N ALA A 121 4.05 9.07 11.98
CA ALA A 121 5.47 9.36 12.17
C ALA A 121 5.72 10.75 12.74
N CYS A 122 4.92 11.73 12.36
CA CYS A 122 4.99 13.07 12.95
C CYS A 122 4.48 13.07 14.40
N ALA A 123 3.46 12.27 14.71
CA ALA A 123 2.90 12.13 16.06
C ALA A 123 3.91 11.51 17.05
N GLU A 124 4.75 10.58 16.61
CA GLU A 124 5.83 10.03 17.44
C GLU A 124 6.85 11.08 17.90
N HIS A 125 6.91 12.20 17.17
CA HIS A 125 7.83 13.31 17.46
C HIS A 125 7.15 14.57 18.01
N HIS A 126 5.82 14.55 18.17
CA HIS A 126 5.03 15.67 18.68
C HIS A 126 4.06 15.24 19.76
N GLU A 127 3.94 16.08 20.82
CA GLU A 127 3.03 15.84 21.94
C GLU A 127 1.56 16.12 21.61
N GLU A 128 1.27 16.84 20.51
CA GLU A 128 -0.08 17.20 20.11
C GLU A 128 -0.35 16.92 18.63
N GLU A 129 -1.36 16.11 18.36
CA GLU A 129 -1.92 15.96 17.04
C GLU A 129 -3.00 17.02 16.77
N ARG A 130 -2.88 17.73 15.67
CA ARG A 130 -3.92 18.64 15.22
C ARG A 130 -4.46 18.18 13.85
N TRP A 131 -5.74 17.91 13.83
CA TRP A 131 -6.48 17.58 12.62
C TRP A 131 -7.20 18.83 12.12
N ILE A 132 -7.11 19.07 10.84
CA ILE A 132 -7.82 20.16 10.16
C ILE A 132 -8.89 19.55 9.25
#